data_fdfd568e7b6a815dcaa561877da67c6b
#
_entry.id   fdfd568e7b6a815dcaa561877da67c6b
#
_cell.length_a   1.000
_cell.length_b   1.000
_cell.length_c   1.000
_cell.angle_alpha   90.00
_cell.angle_beta   90.00
_cell.angle_gamma   90.00
#
_symmetry.space_group_name_H-M   'P 1'
#
loop_
_entity.id
_entity.type
_entity.pdbx_description
1 polymer ?
#
loop_
_entity_poly.entity_id
_entity_poly.type
_entity_poly.pdbx_seq_one_letter_code
_entity_poly.pdbx_strand_id
1 'polypeptide(L)'
;MSQLILVTGGEGRFAKILKEKNKSLNLYFAKKNQCNILNLNSIKRIIKKIKPKIILHCAGLSRPMEIHEKDISKSIDLNIIGTSNITKICKKFNL
;
A
#
# COMPACT_ATOMS: atom_id res chain seq x y z
N MET A 1 -2.26 23.90 -1.70
CA MET A 1 -1.57 22.83 -0.94
C MET A 1 -1.77 21.49 -1.62
N SER A 2 -0.70 20.74 -1.74
CA SER A 2 -0.81 19.39 -2.31
C SER A 2 -1.44 18.45 -1.31
N GLN A 3 -2.30 17.55 -1.81
CA GLN A 3 -2.96 16.53 -1.00
C GLN A 3 -1.95 15.45 -0.63
N LEU A 4 -2.05 14.93 0.59
CA LEU A 4 -1.19 13.84 1.04
C LEU A 4 -1.64 12.51 0.42
N ILE A 5 -0.71 11.81 -0.19
CA ILE A 5 -0.92 10.50 -0.81
C ILE A 5 -0.22 9.44 0.03
N LEU A 6 -0.97 8.46 0.49
CA LEU A 6 -0.40 7.31 1.18
C LEU A 6 0.05 6.28 0.13
N VAL A 7 1.32 5.91 0.16
CA VAL A 7 1.88 4.88 -0.73
C VAL A 7 2.05 3.60 0.08
N THR A 8 1.26 2.56 -0.23
CA THR A 8 1.47 1.25 0.38
C THR A 8 2.66 0.57 -0.28
N GLY A 9 3.31 -0.34 0.45
CA GLY A 9 4.49 -1.00 -0.07
C GLY A 9 5.64 -0.02 -0.30
N GLY A 10 5.81 0.94 0.62
CA GLY A 10 6.77 2.03 0.47
C GLY A 10 8.23 1.62 0.42
N GLU A 11 8.54 0.36 0.68
CA GLU A 11 9.89 -0.20 0.58
C GLU A 11 10.09 -1.03 -0.69
N GLY A 12 9.06 -1.15 -1.53
CA GLY A 12 9.13 -1.92 -2.77
C GLY A 12 9.90 -1.20 -3.87
N ARG A 13 10.14 -1.92 -4.98
CA ARG A 13 10.95 -1.40 -6.09
C ARG A 13 10.33 -0.19 -6.76
N PHE A 14 9.04 -0.25 -7.07
CA PHE A 14 8.34 0.88 -7.70
C PHE A 14 8.35 2.10 -6.78
N ALA A 15 8.04 1.88 -5.50
CA ALA A 15 8.01 2.97 -4.52
C ALA A 15 9.39 3.64 -4.38
N LYS A 16 10.47 2.86 -4.42
CA LYS A 16 11.83 3.40 -4.39
C LYS A 16 12.09 4.33 -5.56
N ILE A 17 11.73 3.90 -6.76
CA ILE A 17 11.92 4.71 -7.98
C ILE A 17 11.07 5.97 -7.90
N LEU A 18 9.82 5.83 -7.48
CA LEU A 18 8.91 6.96 -7.30
C LEU A 18 9.49 7.99 -6.31
N LYS A 19 10.03 7.52 -5.20
CA LYS A 19 10.64 8.39 -4.19
C LYS A 19 11.83 9.17 -4.75
N GLU A 20 12.67 8.51 -5.54
CA GLU A 20 13.83 9.16 -6.17
C GLU A 20 13.43 10.18 -7.23
N LYS A 21 12.37 9.91 -7.99
CA LYS A 21 11.94 10.76 -9.10
C LYS A 21 10.92 11.81 -8.73
N ASN A 22 10.26 11.65 -7.60
CA ASN A 22 9.20 12.57 -7.18
C ASN A 22 9.76 13.96 -6.83
N LYS A 23 9.16 15.01 -7.40
CA LYS A 23 9.55 16.40 -7.13
C LYS A 23 8.39 17.27 -6.66
N SER A 24 7.15 16.85 -6.91
CA SER A 24 6.00 17.72 -6.70
C SER A 24 4.88 17.11 -5.86
N LEU A 25 4.82 15.80 -5.76
CA LEU A 25 3.74 15.13 -5.02
C LEU A 25 4.08 14.99 -3.54
N ASN A 26 3.07 15.12 -2.70
CA ASN A 26 3.20 14.93 -1.27
C ASN A 26 2.93 13.47 -0.93
N LEU A 27 3.99 12.66 -0.83
CA LEU A 27 3.92 11.21 -0.68
C LEU A 27 4.38 10.77 0.71
N TYR A 28 3.61 9.89 1.32
CA TYR A 28 4.00 9.19 2.55
C TYR A 28 4.22 7.71 2.21
N PHE A 29 5.45 7.26 2.27
CA PHE A 29 5.84 5.89 1.95
C PHE A 29 5.72 5.03 3.21
N ALA A 30 4.64 4.25 3.31
CA ALA A 30 4.40 3.41 4.46
C ALA A 30 5.17 2.10 4.37
N LYS A 31 5.89 1.76 5.43
CA LYS A 31 6.53 0.46 5.56
C LYS A 31 5.48 -0.60 5.92
N LYS A 32 5.84 -1.87 5.74
CA LYS A 32 4.94 -2.98 6.04
C LYS A 32 4.42 -2.94 7.49
N ASN A 33 5.27 -2.59 8.44
CA ASN A 33 4.87 -2.52 9.85
C ASN A 33 3.96 -1.32 10.16
N GLN A 34 3.92 -0.33 9.27
CA GLN A 34 3.05 0.83 9.40
C GLN A 34 1.71 0.62 8.71
N CYS A 35 1.71 -0.13 7.62
CA CYS A 35 0.52 -0.42 6.82
C CYS A 35 0.58 -1.84 6.30
N ASN A 36 0.13 -2.79 7.12
CA ASN A 36 0.03 -4.18 6.71
C ASN A 36 -1.33 -4.37 6.01
N ILE A 37 -1.31 -4.58 4.70
CA ILE A 37 -2.53 -4.66 3.90
C ILE A 37 -3.39 -5.90 4.22
N LEU A 38 -2.84 -6.90 4.90
CA LEU A 38 -3.60 -8.07 5.36
C LEU A 38 -4.32 -7.81 6.69
N ASN A 39 -4.11 -6.64 7.29
CA ASN A 39 -4.70 -6.30 8.58
C ASN A 39 -5.46 -4.98 8.46
N LEU A 40 -6.78 -5.06 8.46
CA LEU A 40 -7.65 -3.88 8.35
C LEU A 40 -7.36 -2.83 9.43
N ASN A 41 -7.07 -3.26 10.65
CA ASN A 41 -6.76 -2.32 11.74
C ASN A 41 -5.46 -1.56 11.50
N SER A 42 -4.47 -2.22 10.90
CA SER A 42 -3.21 -1.58 10.53
C SER A 42 -3.45 -0.47 9.50
N ILE A 43 -4.26 -0.75 8.49
CA ILE A 43 -4.59 0.24 7.45
C ILE A 43 -5.37 1.40 8.07
N LYS A 44 -6.39 1.12 8.88
CA LYS A 44 -7.18 2.15 9.55
C LYS A 44 -6.31 3.04 10.44
N ARG A 45 -5.35 2.45 11.14
CA ARG A 45 -4.46 3.19 12.04
C ARG A 45 -3.64 4.23 11.30
N ILE A 46 -3.00 3.84 10.19
CA ILE A 46 -2.19 4.79 9.44
C ILE A 46 -3.04 5.88 8.78
N ILE A 47 -4.23 5.53 8.28
CA ILE A 47 -5.13 6.51 7.68
C ILE A 47 -5.61 7.53 8.71
N LYS A 48 -5.96 7.10 9.92
CA LYS A 48 -6.35 8.01 10.99
C LYS A 48 -5.19 8.90 11.44
N LYS A 49 -3.98 8.38 11.39
CA LYS A 49 -2.79 9.10 11.82
C LYS A 49 -2.39 10.21 10.84
N ILE A 50 -2.30 9.89 9.55
CA ILE A 50 -1.80 10.84 8.55
C ILE A 50 -2.89 11.51 7.72
N LYS A 51 -4.10 10.99 7.75
CA LYS A 51 -5.28 11.56 7.06
C LYS A 51 -5.01 11.86 5.57
N PRO A 52 -4.64 10.83 4.79
CA PRO A 52 -4.39 11.04 3.36
C PRO A 52 -5.70 11.27 2.61
N LYS A 53 -5.59 11.83 1.42
CA LYS A 53 -6.74 11.98 0.52
C LYS A 53 -6.77 10.92 -0.58
N ILE A 54 -5.62 10.32 -0.87
CA ILE A 54 -5.45 9.35 -1.94
C ILE A 54 -4.58 8.21 -1.41
N ILE A 55 -4.88 6.99 -1.85
CA ILE A 55 -3.99 5.85 -1.63
C ILE A 55 -3.44 5.40 -2.97
N LEU A 56 -2.11 5.39 -3.08
CA LEU A 56 -1.41 4.76 -4.19
C LEU A 56 -0.97 3.38 -3.72
N HIS A 57 -1.66 2.35 -4.19
CA HIS A 57 -1.47 0.99 -3.71
C HIS A 57 -0.36 0.28 -4.49
N CYS A 58 0.83 0.22 -3.91
CA CYS A 58 1.99 -0.45 -4.48
C CYS A 58 2.34 -1.76 -3.78
N ALA A 59 1.72 -2.03 -2.62
CA ALA A 59 1.96 -3.27 -1.89
C ALA A 59 1.37 -4.46 -2.64
N GLY A 60 2.07 -5.58 -2.58
CA GLY A 60 1.66 -6.81 -3.25
C GLY A 60 2.87 -7.68 -3.49
N LEU A 61 2.65 -8.83 -4.07
CA LEU A 61 3.72 -9.77 -4.41
C LEU A 61 3.80 -9.89 -5.93
N SER A 62 4.78 -9.21 -6.52
CA SER A 62 5.01 -9.25 -7.97
C SER A 62 6.28 -10.00 -8.36
N ARG A 63 7.22 -10.11 -7.44
CA ARG A 63 8.51 -10.75 -7.67
C ARG A 63 9.04 -11.39 -6.39
N PRO A 64 9.88 -12.43 -6.49
CA PRO A 64 10.17 -13.18 -7.71
C PRO A 64 9.02 -14.13 -8.09
N MET A 65 8.94 -14.51 -9.34
CA MET A 65 7.88 -15.41 -9.85
C MET A 65 7.85 -16.75 -9.12
N GLU A 66 8.99 -17.23 -8.70
CA GLU A 66 9.08 -18.50 -7.95
C GLU A 66 8.21 -18.48 -6.70
N ILE A 67 8.05 -17.35 -6.05
CA ILE A 67 7.21 -17.24 -4.86
C ILE A 67 5.74 -17.43 -5.23
N HIS A 68 5.29 -16.89 -6.36
CA HIS A 68 3.92 -17.07 -6.84
C HIS A 68 3.63 -18.54 -7.15
N GLU A 69 4.58 -19.24 -7.72
CA GLU A 69 4.43 -20.66 -8.08
C GLU A 69 4.51 -21.56 -6.86
N LYS A 70 5.40 -21.27 -5.91
CA LYS A 70 5.62 -22.11 -4.73
C LYS A 70 4.66 -21.83 -3.60
N ASP A 71 4.21 -20.59 -3.47
CA ASP A 71 3.31 -20.17 -2.40
C ASP A 71 2.12 -19.42 -2.98
N ILE A 72 1.19 -20.17 -3.56
CA ILE A 72 -0.04 -19.61 -4.16
C ILE A 72 -0.86 -18.87 -3.12
N SER A 73 -0.95 -19.42 -1.90
CA SER A 73 -1.72 -18.81 -0.81
C SER A 73 -1.20 -17.41 -0.47
N LYS A 74 0.12 -17.25 -0.38
CA LYS A 74 0.74 -15.94 -0.12
C LYS A 74 0.46 -14.95 -1.23
N SER A 75 0.51 -15.41 -2.48
CA SER A 75 0.21 -14.57 -3.65
C SER A 75 -1.25 -14.10 -3.63
N ILE A 76 -2.19 -15.00 -3.32
CA ILE A 76 -3.61 -14.66 -3.20
C ILE A 76 -3.82 -13.66 -2.06
N ASP A 77 -3.26 -13.94 -0.89
CA ASP A 77 -3.42 -13.07 0.28
C ASP A 77 -2.94 -11.66 -0.02
N LEU A 78 -1.73 -11.52 -0.53
CA LEU A 78 -1.16 -10.19 -0.76
C LEU A 78 -1.80 -9.46 -1.95
N ASN A 79 -2.05 -10.16 -3.06
CA ASN A 79 -2.48 -9.50 -4.29
C ASN A 79 -4.00 -9.38 -4.41
N ILE A 80 -4.77 -10.25 -3.78
CA ILE A 80 -6.23 -10.24 -3.85
C ILE A 80 -6.84 -9.71 -2.55
N ILE A 81 -6.57 -10.38 -1.43
CA ILE A 81 -7.16 -10.01 -0.14
C ILE A 81 -6.63 -8.65 0.31
N GLY A 82 -5.33 -8.42 0.19
CA GLY A 82 -4.73 -7.14 0.54
C GLY A 82 -5.32 -5.98 -0.25
N THR A 83 -5.48 -6.14 -1.55
CA THR A 83 -6.09 -5.13 -2.42
C THR A 83 -7.56 -4.92 -2.07
N SER A 84 -8.28 -5.99 -1.76
CA SER A 84 -9.68 -5.90 -1.31
C SER A 84 -9.78 -5.11 -0.01
N ASN A 85 -8.88 -5.33 0.92
CA ASN A 85 -8.84 -4.57 2.18
C ASN A 85 -8.62 -3.07 1.93
N ILE A 86 -7.69 -2.72 1.06
CA ILE A 86 -7.44 -1.32 0.69
C ILE A 86 -8.70 -0.70 0.09
N THR A 87 -9.38 -1.40 -0.81
CA THR A 87 -10.59 -0.93 -1.46
C THR A 87 -11.71 -0.67 -0.43
N LYS A 88 -11.89 -1.58 0.51
CA LYS A 88 -12.88 -1.43 1.59
C LYS A 88 -12.59 -0.19 2.43
N ILE A 89 -11.33 0.04 2.75
CA ILE A 89 -10.93 1.19 3.55
C ILE A 89 -11.13 2.49 2.77
N CYS A 90 -10.81 2.51 1.48
CA CYS A 90 -11.04 3.68 0.64
C CYS A 90 -12.50 4.07 0.65
N LYS A 91 -13.41 3.09 0.53
CA LYS A 91 -14.84 3.34 0.59
C LYS A 91 -15.25 3.90 1.95
N LYS A 92 -14.78 3.30 3.03
CA LYS A 92 -15.12 3.70 4.39
C LYS A 92 -14.69 5.13 4.72
N PHE A 93 -13.49 5.51 4.29
CA PHE A 93 -12.91 6.83 4.59
C PHE A 93 -13.06 7.82 3.45
N ASN A 94 -13.79 7.47 2.41
CA ASN A 94 -14.07 8.33 1.26
C ASN A 94 -12.82 8.81 0.54
N LEU A 95 -11.95 7.87 0.27
CA LEU A 95 -10.70 8.13 -0.44
C LEU A 95 -10.79 7.76 -1.92
#